data_25eab0d7636c6b19c54ca1f1b9d68b3c
#
_entry.id   25eab0d7636c6b19c54ca1f1b9d68b3c
#
_cell.length_a   1.000
_cell.length_b   1.000
_cell.length_c   1.000
_cell.angle_alpha   90.00
_cell.angle_beta   90.00
_cell.angle_gamma   90.00
#
_symmetry.space_group_name_H-M   'P 1'
#
loop_
_entity.id
_entity.type
_entity.pdbx_description
1 polymer ?
#
loop_
_entity_poly.entity_id
_entity_poly.type
_entity_poly.pdbx_seq_one_letter_code
_entity_poly.pdbx_strand_id
1 'polypeptide(L)'
;MQQFNIEKPEDEVRSYLQEKIDNLTKPKGSLGKLEELAMQIGWIQQSLNPKLTNPCHIVFAGDHGIAAEGVSPSPQEVTYQMIANFWNGGAGINFLARQHGFNLKVVDAGVNFDFKPEDPIIHNKIRKSTRNYLHEAAMTKEEMEQAIQSGAECVQACFDEGCNVISFGEMGITNTSSSSLWMTYLTGIPLDQCIGAGCDHTGNIINHKYKVLKQSMDNYKGDASVEDIMRYFGGYEMVMTVGAMLKAAELKMIILIDGFIMTNCMLVASKLNKNVLHYAVFGHQGDEAGHKLVLEYLNAKPILSLGLRLGEGTGAICAYPIVDSAVRMINEMNSFKEIQVTKYF
;
A
#
# COMPACT_ATOMS: atom_id res chain seq x y z
N MET A 1 -12.84 10.68 13.99
CA MET A 1 -12.11 10.37 12.73
C MET A 1 -12.93 10.81 11.53
N GLN A 2 -12.29 11.29 10.45
CA GLN A 2 -12.94 11.62 9.17
C GLN A 2 -13.69 10.41 8.62
N GLN A 3 -14.89 10.61 8.09
CA GLN A 3 -15.65 9.58 7.39
C GLN A 3 -15.39 9.67 5.89
N PHE A 4 -15.17 8.52 5.25
CA PHE A 4 -15.00 8.38 3.81
C PHE A 4 -16.21 7.63 3.23
N ASN A 5 -16.85 8.22 2.23
CA ASN A 5 -17.98 7.60 1.54
C ASN A 5 -17.48 6.67 0.42
N ILE A 6 -17.12 5.45 0.77
CA ILE A 6 -16.62 4.46 -0.17
C ILE A 6 -17.75 3.52 -0.57
N GLU A 7 -18.22 3.67 -1.79
CA GLU A 7 -19.25 2.82 -2.37
C GLU A 7 -18.61 1.58 -3.02
N LYS A 8 -19.31 0.44 -3.00
CA LYS A 8 -18.97 -0.68 -3.88
C LYS A 8 -19.30 -0.27 -5.31
N PRO A 9 -18.42 -0.52 -6.32
CA PRO A 9 -18.78 -0.30 -7.73
C PRO A 9 -20.03 -1.10 -8.13
N GLU A 10 -20.87 -0.55 -9.00
CA GLU A 10 -22.12 -1.18 -9.44
C GLU A 10 -21.86 -2.43 -10.29
N ASP A 11 -22.60 -3.52 -10.04
CA ASP A 11 -22.36 -4.82 -10.69
C ASP A 11 -22.92 -4.90 -12.12
N GLU A 12 -23.77 -3.96 -12.56
CA GLU A 12 -24.43 -4.01 -13.89
C GLU A 12 -23.42 -4.06 -15.05
N VAL A 13 -22.34 -3.29 -14.98
CA VAL A 13 -21.31 -3.25 -16.03
C VAL A 13 -20.56 -4.56 -16.19
N ARG A 14 -20.54 -5.42 -15.15
CA ARG A 14 -19.75 -6.67 -15.14
C ARG A 14 -20.18 -7.65 -16.22
N SER A 15 -21.48 -7.78 -16.49
CA SER A 15 -21.99 -8.66 -17.54
C SER A 15 -21.53 -8.21 -18.93
N TYR A 16 -21.54 -6.92 -19.19
CA TYR A 16 -21.06 -6.35 -20.45
C TYR A 16 -19.53 -6.45 -20.60
N LEU A 17 -18.79 -6.25 -19.51
CA LEU A 17 -17.33 -6.46 -19.48
C LEU A 17 -16.99 -7.93 -19.76
N GLN A 18 -17.70 -8.88 -19.14
CA GLN A 18 -17.48 -10.30 -19.37
C GLN A 18 -17.79 -10.66 -20.83
N GLU A 19 -18.89 -10.17 -21.39
CA GLU A 19 -19.22 -10.37 -22.81
C GLU A 19 -18.13 -9.82 -23.72
N LYS A 20 -17.63 -8.61 -23.44
CA LYS A 20 -16.54 -8.00 -24.23
C LYS A 20 -15.27 -8.84 -24.15
N ILE A 21 -14.81 -9.21 -22.95
CA ILE A 21 -13.61 -10.01 -22.72
C ILE A 21 -13.70 -11.38 -23.40
N ASP A 22 -14.87 -12.05 -23.30
CA ASP A 22 -15.10 -13.36 -23.88
C ASP A 22 -15.18 -13.35 -25.42
N ASN A 23 -15.47 -12.21 -26.01
CA ASN A 23 -15.56 -12.04 -27.46
C ASN A 23 -14.27 -11.50 -28.11
N LEU A 24 -13.23 -11.20 -27.35
CA LEU A 24 -11.90 -10.94 -27.92
C LEU A 24 -11.38 -12.19 -28.64
N THR A 25 -10.52 -11.98 -29.66
CA THR A 25 -10.01 -13.06 -30.53
C THR A 25 -9.04 -14.00 -29.82
N LYS A 26 -9.53 -14.70 -28.82
CA LYS A 26 -8.82 -15.66 -27.98
C LYS A 26 -9.78 -16.69 -27.40
N PRO A 27 -9.33 -17.89 -26.98
CA PRO A 27 -10.14 -18.78 -26.17
C PRO A 27 -10.54 -18.12 -24.86
N LYS A 28 -11.74 -18.43 -24.36
CA LYS A 28 -12.23 -17.91 -23.08
C LYS A 28 -11.27 -18.27 -21.94
N GLY A 29 -10.91 -17.30 -21.10
CA GLY A 29 -10.06 -17.50 -19.94
C GLY A 29 -8.56 -17.71 -20.27
N SER A 30 -8.15 -17.71 -21.55
CA SER A 30 -6.79 -18.05 -21.94
C SER A 30 -5.71 -17.03 -21.56
N LEU A 31 -6.10 -15.80 -21.23
CA LEU A 31 -5.20 -14.76 -20.72
C LEU A 31 -5.27 -14.59 -19.18
N GLY A 32 -6.05 -15.45 -18.52
CA GLY A 32 -6.02 -15.63 -17.07
C GLY A 32 -6.05 -14.32 -16.28
N LYS A 33 -4.96 -13.98 -15.58
CA LYS A 33 -4.89 -12.80 -14.70
C LYS A 33 -5.13 -11.47 -15.41
N LEU A 34 -4.80 -11.35 -16.70
CA LEU A 34 -5.08 -10.13 -17.48
C LEU A 34 -6.59 -9.92 -17.63
N GLU A 35 -7.36 -10.98 -17.82
CA GLU A 35 -8.82 -10.90 -17.92
C GLU A 35 -9.46 -10.51 -16.59
N GLU A 36 -8.96 -11.06 -15.47
CA GLU A 36 -9.40 -10.68 -14.12
C GLU A 36 -9.13 -9.20 -13.83
N LEU A 37 -7.94 -8.70 -14.19
CA LEU A 37 -7.56 -7.29 -14.01
C LEU A 37 -8.39 -6.37 -14.91
N ALA A 38 -8.57 -6.72 -16.18
CA ALA A 38 -9.39 -5.94 -17.10
C ALA A 38 -10.85 -5.83 -16.60
N MET A 39 -11.41 -6.94 -16.10
CA MET A 39 -12.73 -6.97 -15.45
C MET A 39 -12.76 -6.05 -14.22
N GLN A 40 -11.78 -6.17 -13.31
CA GLN A 40 -11.75 -5.36 -12.09
C GLN A 40 -11.62 -3.86 -12.40
N ILE A 41 -10.72 -3.48 -13.31
CA ILE A 41 -10.48 -2.07 -13.66
C ILE A 41 -11.68 -1.48 -14.38
N GLY A 42 -12.25 -2.21 -15.34
CA GLY A 42 -13.47 -1.80 -16.03
C GLY A 42 -14.65 -1.65 -15.07
N TRP A 43 -14.76 -2.54 -14.09
CA TRP A 43 -15.78 -2.48 -13.03
C TRP A 43 -15.58 -1.27 -12.10
N ILE A 44 -14.36 -1.01 -11.64
CA ILE A 44 -14.04 0.20 -10.83
C ILE A 44 -14.42 1.46 -11.58
N GLN A 45 -14.06 1.56 -12.85
CA GLN A 45 -14.31 2.75 -13.68
C GLN A 45 -15.70 2.80 -14.31
N GLN A 46 -16.53 1.78 -14.11
CA GLN A 46 -17.85 1.65 -14.75
C GLN A 46 -17.78 1.85 -16.26
N SER A 47 -16.76 1.24 -16.91
CA SER A 47 -16.44 1.49 -18.31
C SER A 47 -16.03 0.20 -19.02
N LEU A 48 -16.55 0.04 -20.26
CA LEU A 48 -16.10 -1.01 -21.18
C LEU A 48 -14.75 -0.68 -21.84
N ASN A 49 -14.31 0.58 -21.75
CA ASN A 49 -13.03 1.06 -22.28
C ASN A 49 -12.22 1.76 -21.17
N PRO A 50 -11.78 1.01 -20.15
CA PRO A 50 -11.04 1.57 -19.03
C PRO A 50 -9.73 2.20 -19.49
N LYS A 51 -9.21 3.16 -18.72
CA LYS A 51 -7.95 3.86 -19.00
C LYS A 51 -7.14 4.03 -17.73
N LEU A 52 -5.81 4.02 -17.88
CA LEU A 52 -4.88 4.41 -16.83
C LEU A 52 -4.29 5.78 -17.21
N THR A 53 -4.48 6.77 -16.35
CA THR A 53 -4.06 8.14 -16.60
C THR A 53 -3.22 8.69 -15.46
N ASN A 54 -2.14 9.40 -15.79
CA ASN A 54 -1.27 10.12 -14.87
C ASN A 54 -0.91 9.30 -13.62
N PRO A 55 -0.29 8.12 -13.76
CA PRO A 55 0.03 7.26 -12.64
C PRO A 55 0.88 8.00 -11.61
N CYS A 56 0.50 7.92 -10.34
CA CYS A 56 1.19 8.58 -9.25
C CYS A 56 1.66 7.57 -8.21
N HIS A 57 2.86 7.81 -7.66
CA HIS A 57 3.41 7.06 -6.55
C HIS A 57 3.76 8.00 -5.42
N ILE A 58 3.29 7.71 -4.20
CA ILE A 58 3.57 8.50 -3.01
C ILE A 58 4.36 7.64 -2.02
N VAL A 59 5.58 8.08 -1.68
CA VAL A 59 6.35 7.53 -0.57
C VAL A 59 6.09 8.39 0.66
N PHE A 60 5.42 7.81 1.67
CA PHE A 60 5.28 8.43 2.98
C PHE A 60 6.46 8.04 3.86
N ALA A 61 7.06 9.00 4.58
CA ALA A 61 8.22 8.74 5.41
C ALA A 61 8.02 9.21 6.84
N GLY A 62 8.41 8.37 7.81
CA GLY A 62 8.26 8.69 9.23
C GLY A 62 9.14 7.80 10.11
N ASP A 63 9.57 8.33 11.22
CA ASP A 63 10.37 7.62 12.20
C ASP A 63 9.53 7.13 13.38
N HIS A 64 10.00 6.07 14.02
CA HIS A 64 9.31 5.37 15.09
C HIS A 64 10.10 5.40 16.38
N GLY A 65 9.45 5.78 17.49
CA GLY A 65 10.06 5.82 18.81
C GLY A 65 10.55 4.45 19.32
N ILE A 66 9.97 3.35 18.82
CA ILE A 66 10.40 1.98 19.17
C ILE A 66 11.81 1.66 18.67
N ALA A 67 12.38 2.44 17.77
CA ALA A 67 13.75 2.30 17.32
C ALA A 67 14.75 2.40 18.48
N ALA A 68 14.41 3.13 19.54
CA ALA A 68 15.22 3.23 20.77
C ALA A 68 15.44 1.89 21.47
N GLU A 69 14.56 0.90 21.21
CA GLU A 69 14.64 -0.44 21.79
C GLU A 69 15.53 -1.40 20.98
N GLY A 70 16.20 -0.94 19.92
CA GLY A 70 17.12 -1.76 19.14
C GLY A 70 16.46 -2.91 18.38
N VAL A 71 15.23 -2.74 17.93
CA VAL A 71 14.43 -3.74 17.19
C VAL A 71 14.78 -3.83 15.71
N SER A 72 15.76 -3.07 15.26
CA SER A 72 16.30 -3.09 13.88
C SER A 72 17.82 -2.96 13.92
N PRO A 73 18.55 -3.61 13.00
CA PRO A 73 19.99 -3.41 12.85
C PRO A 73 20.34 -2.06 12.22
N SER A 74 19.40 -1.46 11.48
CA SER A 74 19.59 -0.17 10.81
C SER A 74 19.34 0.98 11.78
N PRO A 75 20.23 1.98 11.83
CA PRO A 75 20.03 3.17 12.64
C PRO A 75 18.94 4.07 12.02
N GLN A 76 18.29 4.89 12.85
CA GLN A 76 17.15 5.72 12.44
C GLN A 76 17.54 6.77 11.37
N GLU A 77 18.80 7.21 11.36
CA GLU A 77 19.31 8.18 10.39
C GLU A 77 19.13 7.73 8.93
N VAL A 78 19.05 6.43 8.69
CA VAL A 78 18.79 5.88 7.34
C VAL A 78 17.50 6.42 6.77
N THR A 79 16.48 6.72 7.58
CA THR A 79 15.22 7.27 7.11
C THR A 79 15.43 8.60 6.35
N TYR A 80 16.05 9.61 6.97
CA TYR A 80 16.25 10.89 6.30
C TYR A 80 17.25 10.81 5.14
N GLN A 81 18.25 9.92 5.24
CA GLN A 81 19.21 9.68 4.16
C GLN A 81 18.54 9.10 2.93
N MET A 82 17.57 8.19 3.11
CA MET A 82 16.78 7.64 2.01
C MET A 82 15.87 8.69 1.38
N ILE A 83 15.30 9.62 2.16
CA ILE A 83 14.53 10.72 1.59
C ILE A 83 15.42 11.57 0.67
N ALA A 84 16.64 11.88 1.11
CA ALA A 84 17.61 12.56 0.27
C ALA A 84 17.94 11.77 -1.00
N ASN A 85 18.00 10.44 -0.93
CA ASN A 85 18.20 9.58 -2.08
C ASN A 85 16.99 9.55 -3.03
N PHE A 86 15.75 9.61 -2.51
CA PHE A 86 14.54 9.69 -3.33
C PHE A 86 14.51 10.97 -4.17
N TRP A 87 14.77 12.14 -3.59
CA TRP A 87 14.75 13.38 -4.35
C TRP A 87 15.93 13.49 -5.34
N ASN A 88 17.08 12.88 -5.03
CA ASN A 88 18.22 12.78 -5.94
C ASN A 88 18.03 11.75 -7.07
N GLY A 89 16.95 10.98 -7.04
CA GLY A 89 16.60 10.05 -8.09
C GLY A 89 17.37 8.73 -8.08
N GLY A 90 18.03 8.37 -6.96
CA GLY A 90 18.96 7.25 -6.86
C GLY A 90 18.41 5.96 -6.21
N ALA A 91 17.21 5.99 -5.62
CA ALA A 91 16.64 4.85 -4.91
C ALA A 91 15.98 3.84 -5.86
N GLY A 92 15.61 2.68 -5.33
CA GLY A 92 14.96 1.62 -6.08
C GLY A 92 13.65 2.07 -6.74
N ILE A 93 12.83 2.79 -6.01
CA ILE A 93 11.57 3.32 -6.54
C ILE A 93 11.76 4.32 -7.68
N ASN A 94 12.87 5.08 -7.67
CA ASN A 94 13.09 6.14 -8.65
C ASN A 94 13.28 5.60 -10.08
N PHE A 95 14.07 4.51 -10.27
CA PHE A 95 14.26 3.97 -11.61
C PHE A 95 12.98 3.32 -12.14
N LEU A 96 12.22 2.64 -11.27
CA LEU A 96 10.94 2.04 -11.63
C LEU A 96 9.89 3.10 -11.98
N ALA A 97 9.80 4.18 -11.19
CA ALA A 97 8.89 5.29 -11.47
C ALA A 97 9.19 5.92 -12.83
N ARG A 98 10.49 6.19 -13.13
CA ARG A 98 10.90 6.71 -14.46
C ARG A 98 10.59 5.74 -15.58
N GLN A 99 10.87 4.44 -15.38
CA GLN A 99 10.63 3.41 -16.40
C GLN A 99 9.15 3.32 -16.81
N HIS A 100 8.24 3.50 -15.84
CA HIS A 100 6.81 3.28 -16.06
C HIS A 100 5.98 4.58 -16.06
N GLY A 101 6.64 5.73 -16.07
CA GLY A 101 5.98 7.04 -16.18
C GLY A 101 5.16 7.46 -14.95
N PHE A 102 5.55 6.99 -13.77
CA PHE A 102 4.93 7.40 -12.52
C PHE A 102 5.45 8.78 -12.07
N ASN A 103 4.54 9.65 -11.66
CA ASN A 103 4.87 10.85 -10.92
C ASN A 103 5.17 10.46 -9.47
N LEU A 104 6.45 10.56 -9.07
CA LEU A 104 6.91 10.22 -7.73
C LEU A 104 6.82 11.43 -6.81
N LYS A 105 6.08 11.30 -5.72
CA LYS A 105 5.98 12.30 -4.64
C LYS A 105 6.53 11.69 -3.35
N VAL A 106 7.26 12.48 -2.57
CA VAL A 106 7.81 12.08 -1.25
C VAL A 106 7.20 12.98 -0.19
N VAL A 107 6.69 12.38 0.87
CA VAL A 107 5.99 13.09 1.97
C VAL A 107 6.72 12.83 3.28
N ASP A 108 7.14 13.90 3.93
CA ASP A 108 7.59 13.83 5.31
C ASP A 108 6.37 13.81 6.24
N ALA A 109 6.04 12.64 6.75
CA ALA A 109 4.94 12.43 7.69
C ALA A 109 5.38 12.57 9.15
N GLY A 110 6.65 12.31 9.44
CA GLY A 110 7.13 12.32 10.82
C GLY A 110 8.60 11.94 10.99
N VAL A 111 9.45 12.32 10.05
CA VAL A 111 10.87 12.02 10.10
C VAL A 111 11.56 12.82 11.21
N ASN A 112 12.46 12.19 11.94
CA ASN A 112 13.24 12.82 13.03
C ASN A 112 14.42 13.65 12.49
N PHE A 113 14.11 14.50 11.52
CA PHE A 113 15.07 15.40 10.88
C PHE A 113 14.37 16.69 10.47
N ASP A 114 15.09 17.82 10.45
CA ASP A 114 14.57 19.11 10.00
C ASP A 114 14.93 19.33 8.53
N PHE A 115 14.00 18.99 7.63
CA PHE A 115 14.13 19.37 6.23
C PHE A 115 13.93 20.86 6.06
N LYS A 116 14.60 21.44 5.06
CA LYS A 116 14.45 22.85 4.73
C LYS A 116 13.18 23.07 3.90
N PRO A 117 12.56 24.24 3.97
CA PRO A 117 11.35 24.53 3.18
C PRO A 117 11.53 24.38 1.66
N GLU A 118 12.77 24.57 1.16
CA GLU A 118 13.13 24.43 -0.26
C GLU A 118 13.41 22.99 -0.70
N ASP A 119 13.52 22.03 0.24
CA ASP A 119 13.72 20.62 -0.11
C ASP A 119 12.51 20.09 -0.91
N PRO A 120 12.74 19.32 -2.00
CA PRO A 120 11.70 18.96 -2.95
C PRO A 120 10.83 17.77 -2.44
N ILE A 121 10.22 17.95 -1.28
CA ILE A 121 9.32 17.00 -0.62
C ILE A 121 8.04 17.71 -0.17
N ILE A 122 7.01 16.94 0.12
CA ILE A 122 5.77 17.46 0.73
C ILE A 122 5.96 17.49 2.25
N HIS A 123 5.92 18.70 2.83
CA HIS A 123 6.16 18.94 4.26
C HIS A 123 4.87 18.79 5.06
N ASN A 124 4.46 17.54 5.35
CA ASN A 124 3.26 17.20 6.11
C ASN A 124 3.57 16.57 7.47
N LYS A 125 4.75 16.92 8.03
CA LYS A 125 5.20 16.38 9.32
C LYS A 125 4.20 16.65 10.45
N ILE A 126 3.68 15.58 11.05
CA ILE A 126 2.82 15.68 12.25
C ILE A 126 3.69 15.99 13.49
N ARG A 127 4.75 15.21 13.66
CA ARG A 127 5.71 15.31 14.75
C ARG A 127 7.01 14.64 14.33
N LYS A 128 8.15 15.03 14.92
CA LYS A 128 9.40 14.28 14.78
C LYS A 128 9.33 12.96 15.51
N SER A 129 9.32 11.86 14.80
CA SER A 129 9.15 10.49 15.28
C SER A 129 7.84 10.27 16.08
N THR A 130 7.35 9.06 16.11
CA THR A 130 6.31 8.67 17.06
C THR A 130 6.87 8.59 18.49
N ARG A 131 5.99 8.49 19.48
CA ARG A 131 6.39 8.06 20.83
C ARG A 131 6.72 6.56 20.78
N ASN A 132 7.42 6.09 21.84
CA ASN A 132 7.77 4.68 21.97
C ASN A 132 6.59 3.90 22.57
N TYR A 133 5.96 3.07 21.76
CA TYR A 133 4.78 2.30 22.18
C TYR A 133 5.08 1.16 23.16
N LEU A 134 6.35 0.94 23.52
CA LEU A 134 6.68 0.11 24.67
C LEU A 134 6.20 0.76 25.98
N HIS A 135 6.15 2.10 26.04
CA HIS A 135 5.86 2.87 27.24
C HIS A 135 4.54 3.60 27.20
N GLU A 136 4.17 4.14 26.03
CA GLU A 136 2.94 4.95 25.83
C GLU A 136 2.46 4.81 24.38
N ALA A 137 1.28 5.30 24.05
CA ALA A 137 0.79 5.27 22.68
C ALA A 137 1.70 6.03 21.70
N ALA A 138 1.92 5.48 20.50
CA ALA A 138 2.76 6.06 19.47
C ALA A 138 2.36 7.50 19.10
N MET A 139 1.06 7.79 19.13
CA MET A 139 0.51 9.11 18.81
C MET A 139 -0.76 9.40 19.60
N THR A 140 -1.13 10.69 19.69
CA THR A 140 -2.42 11.10 20.24
C THR A 140 -3.54 10.85 19.23
N LYS A 141 -4.79 10.97 19.66
CA LYS A 141 -5.94 10.85 18.76
C LYS A 141 -5.95 11.97 17.73
N GLU A 142 -5.62 13.18 18.13
CA GLU A 142 -5.55 14.35 17.27
C GLU A 142 -4.44 14.20 16.21
N GLU A 143 -3.27 13.72 16.62
CA GLU A 143 -2.16 13.43 15.70
C GLU A 143 -2.54 12.36 14.67
N MET A 144 -3.23 11.30 15.08
CA MET A 144 -3.75 10.26 14.19
C MET A 144 -4.77 10.82 13.19
N GLU A 145 -5.73 11.62 13.66
CA GLU A 145 -6.75 12.23 12.81
C GLU A 145 -6.12 13.21 11.80
N GLN A 146 -5.13 13.98 12.23
CA GLN A 146 -4.36 14.86 11.35
C GLN A 146 -3.57 14.06 10.29
N ALA A 147 -2.95 12.93 10.67
CA ALA A 147 -2.23 12.07 9.73
C ALA A 147 -3.18 11.48 8.67
N ILE A 148 -4.35 10.98 9.06
CA ILE A 148 -5.37 10.49 8.13
C ILE A 148 -5.78 11.58 7.13
N GLN A 149 -6.07 12.78 7.64
CA GLN A 149 -6.46 13.93 6.81
C GLN A 149 -5.34 14.31 5.82
N SER A 150 -4.09 14.41 6.28
CA SER A 150 -2.95 14.75 5.44
C SER A 150 -2.73 13.73 4.32
N GLY A 151 -2.89 12.43 4.63
CA GLY A 151 -2.82 11.37 3.62
C GLY A 151 -3.93 11.50 2.55
N ALA A 152 -5.14 11.80 2.99
CA ALA A 152 -6.29 12.02 2.10
C ALA A 152 -6.08 13.25 1.19
N GLU A 153 -5.52 14.34 1.72
CA GLU A 153 -5.22 15.57 0.96
C GLU A 153 -4.14 15.32 -0.11
N CYS A 154 -3.12 14.51 0.18
CA CYS A 154 -2.11 14.13 -0.81
C CYS A 154 -2.74 13.40 -2.01
N VAL A 155 -3.70 12.52 -1.76
CA VAL A 155 -4.41 11.79 -2.83
C VAL A 155 -5.36 12.71 -3.59
N GLN A 156 -6.08 13.60 -2.89
CA GLN A 156 -6.94 14.58 -3.56
C GLN A 156 -6.14 15.42 -4.56
N ALA A 157 -4.96 15.90 -4.17
CA ALA A 157 -4.08 16.66 -5.07
C ALA A 157 -3.66 15.84 -6.30
N CYS A 158 -3.34 14.55 -6.15
CA CYS A 158 -3.04 13.69 -7.30
C CYS A 158 -4.27 13.51 -8.22
N PHE A 159 -5.45 13.32 -7.63
CA PHE A 159 -6.70 13.19 -8.38
C PHE A 159 -7.03 14.46 -9.18
N ASP A 160 -6.84 15.63 -8.59
CA ASP A 160 -7.05 16.93 -9.24
C ASP A 160 -6.05 17.14 -10.41
N GLU A 161 -4.88 16.51 -10.37
CA GLU A 161 -3.90 16.42 -11.47
C GLU A 161 -4.30 15.39 -12.55
N GLY A 162 -5.46 14.72 -12.42
CA GLY A 162 -5.98 13.73 -13.36
C GLY A 162 -5.47 12.31 -13.17
N CYS A 163 -4.90 11.99 -12.00
CA CYS A 163 -4.48 10.65 -11.64
C CYS A 163 -5.69 9.75 -11.34
N ASN A 164 -5.73 8.56 -11.94
CA ASN A 164 -6.75 7.55 -11.63
C ASN A 164 -6.17 6.19 -11.22
N VAL A 165 -4.84 6.08 -11.18
CA VAL A 165 -4.12 4.91 -10.69
C VAL A 165 -2.98 5.35 -9.78
N ILE A 166 -3.03 4.92 -8.53
CA ILE A 166 -2.10 5.35 -7.49
C ILE A 166 -1.46 4.16 -6.79
N SER A 167 -0.21 4.30 -6.41
CA SER A 167 0.48 3.36 -5.53
C SER A 167 1.13 4.09 -4.36
N PHE A 168 1.40 3.34 -3.30
CA PHE A 168 2.00 3.87 -2.09
C PHE A 168 3.25 3.08 -1.74
N GLY A 169 4.26 3.79 -1.27
CA GLY A 169 5.46 3.27 -0.65
C GLY A 169 5.66 3.90 0.71
N GLU A 170 6.61 3.38 1.43
CA GLU A 170 6.96 3.85 2.76
C GLU A 170 8.47 3.93 2.96
N MET A 171 8.88 4.75 3.91
CA MET A 171 10.24 4.77 4.45
C MET A 171 10.18 5.10 5.93
N GLY A 172 10.57 4.12 6.77
CA GLY A 172 10.61 4.32 8.20
C GLY A 172 11.34 3.16 8.89
N ILE A 173 12.52 3.43 9.43
CA ILE A 173 13.25 2.39 10.16
C ILE A 173 12.39 1.89 11.32
N THR A 174 12.23 0.57 11.44
CA THR A 174 11.40 -0.19 12.39
C THR A 174 9.90 -0.27 12.11
N ASN A 175 9.38 0.31 11.03
CA ASN A 175 7.95 0.26 10.72
C ASN A 175 7.39 -1.17 10.50
N THR A 176 8.22 -2.14 10.14
CA THR A 176 7.83 -3.57 10.13
C THR A 176 7.39 -4.07 11.51
N SER A 177 7.88 -3.47 12.61
CA SER A 177 7.45 -3.79 13.96
C SER A 177 6.01 -3.36 14.20
N SER A 178 5.66 -2.13 13.81
CA SER A 178 4.29 -1.60 13.84
C SER A 178 3.34 -2.43 12.97
N SER A 179 3.78 -2.79 11.76
CA SER A 179 3.00 -3.65 10.85
C SER A 179 2.72 -5.02 11.45
N SER A 180 3.70 -5.66 12.11
CA SER A 180 3.52 -6.95 12.77
C SER A 180 2.50 -6.88 13.91
N LEU A 181 2.51 -5.80 14.69
CA LEU A 181 1.53 -5.58 15.77
C LEU A 181 0.13 -5.31 15.20
N TRP A 182 -0.02 -4.48 14.19
CA TRP A 182 -1.29 -4.28 13.52
C TRP A 182 -1.86 -5.60 13.00
N MET A 183 -1.02 -6.39 12.31
CA MET A 183 -1.41 -7.69 11.80
C MET A 183 -1.90 -8.61 12.92
N THR A 184 -1.12 -8.76 13.99
CA THR A 184 -1.47 -9.62 15.13
C THR A 184 -2.81 -9.25 15.75
N TYR A 185 -3.01 -7.97 16.08
CA TYR A 185 -4.26 -7.51 16.70
C TYR A 185 -5.48 -7.61 15.78
N LEU A 186 -5.33 -7.29 14.51
CA LEU A 186 -6.46 -7.19 13.58
C LEU A 186 -6.85 -8.52 12.91
N THR A 187 -5.95 -9.52 12.93
CA THR A 187 -6.20 -10.83 12.33
C THR A 187 -6.28 -11.97 13.33
N GLY A 188 -5.70 -11.80 14.53
CA GLY A 188 -5.54 -12.88 15.52
C GLY A 188 -4.38 -13.83 15.20
N ILE A 189 -3.60 -13.59 14.16
CA ILE A 189 -2.41 -14.39 13.82
C ILE A 189 -1.34 -14.14 14.91
N PRO A 190 -0.74 -15.21 15.47
CA PRO A 190 0.27 -15.07 16.51
C PRO A 190 1.46 -14.20 16.09
N LEU A 191 2.00 -13.40 17.02
CA LEU A 191 3.05 -12.43 16.76
C LEU A 191 4.30 -13.04 16.13
N ASP A 192 4.70 -14.23 16.56
CA ASP A 192 5.87 -14.96 16.03
C ASP A 192 5.74 -15.30 14.53
N GLN A 193 4.51 -15.42 14.01
CA GLN A 193 4.24 -15.62 12.60
C GLN A 193 4.15 -14.30 11.81
N CYS A 194 3.96 -13.18 12.52
CA CYS A 194 3.86 -11.85 11.91
C CYS A 194 5.20 -11.12 11.82
N ILE A 195 6.21 -11.54 12.60
CA ILE A 195 7.53 -10.91 12.64
C ILE A 195 8.44 -11.55 11.58
N GLY A 196 8.95 -10.72 10.68
CA GLY A 196 10.01 -11.10 9.75
C GLY A 196 11.40 -10.76 10.25
N ALA A 197 12.41 -11.38 9.63
CA ALA A 197 13.82 -11.12 9.91
C ALA A 197 14.24 -9.66 9.58
N GLY A 198 13.47 -8.97 8.75
CA GLY A 198 13.91 -7.70 8.18
C GLY A 198 15.26 -7.91 7.48
N CYS A 199 16.27 -7.13 7.84
CA CYS A 199 17.64 -7.26 7.32
C CYS A 199 18.53 -8.19 8.17
N ASP A 200 18.00 -8.87 9.20
CA ASP A 200 18.81 -9.73 10.08
C ASP A 200 18.90 -11.17 9.57
N HIS A 201 20.13 -11.61 9.31
CA HIS A 201 20.43 -12.99 8.92
C HIS A 201 20.91 -13.87 10.10
N THR A 202 21.04 -13.30 11.32
CA THR A 202 21.64 -14.00 12.49
C THR A 202 20.60 -14.60 13.44
N GLY A 203 19.33 -14.21 13.33
CA GLY A 203 18.27 -14.67 14.23
C GLY A 203 18.25 -14.01 15.62
N ASN A 204 19.31 -13.33 16.03
CA ASN A 204 19.41 -12.72 17.36
C ASN A 204 18.50 -11.49 17.49
N ILE A 205 18.43 -10.67 16.45
CA ILE A 205 17.58 -9.47 16.41
C ILE A 205 16.11 -9.87 16.38
N ILE A 206 15.75 -10.93 15.66
CA ILE A 206 14.36 -11.44 15.63
C ILE A 206 13.89 -11.79 17.05
N ASN A 207 14.71 -12.52 17.81
CA ASN A 207 14.37 -12.90 19.17
C ASN A 207 14.25 -11.68 20.09
N HIS A 208 15.12 -10.68 19.93
CA HIS A 208 15.03 -9.43 20.68
C HIS A 208 13.79 -8.64 20.29
N LYS A 209 13.56 -8.44 18.99
CA LYS A 209 12.36 -7.79 18.44
C LYS A 209 11.08 -8.45 18.98
N TYR A 210 10.99 -9.78 18.94
CA TYR A 210 9.86 -10.51 19.49
C TYR A 210 9.61 -10.17 20.96
N LYS A 211 10.65 -10.18 21.80
CA LYS A 211 10.52 -9.86 23.24
C LYS A 211 10.01 -8.44 23.46
N VAL A 212 10.57 -7.46 22.75
CA VAL A 212 10.15 -6.05 22.87
C VAL A 212 8.70 -5.88 22.42
N LEU A 213 8.32 -6.45 21.27
CA LEU A 213 6.94 -6.33 20.77
C LEU A 213 5.95 -7.07 21.67
N LYS A 214 6.31 -8.25 22.18
CA LYS A 214 5.48 -8.98 23.13
C LYS A 214 5.28 -8.19 24.43
N GLN A 215 6.33 -7.57 24.95
CA GLN A 215 6.22 -6.68 26.11
C GLN A 215 5.35 -5.44 25.82
N SER A 216 5.45 -4.88 24.61
CA SER A 216 4.58 -3.77 24.20
C SER A 216 3.09 -4.18 24.18
N MET A 217 2.81 -5.41 23.74
CA MET A 217 1.44 -5.97 23.80
C MET A 217 0.99 -6.18 25.25
N ASP A 218 1.83 -6.67 26.13
CA ASP A 218 1.51 -6.90 27.55
C ASP A 218 1.28 -5.58 28.32
N ASN A 219 1.96 -4.50 27.91
CA ASN A 219 1.81 -3.15 28.46
C ASN A 219 0.57 -2.43 27.93
N TYR A 220 0.05 -2.82 26.77
CA TYR A 220 -1.12 -2.20 26.16
C TYR A 220 -2.38 -2.37 27.02
N LYS A 221 -3.11 -1.27 27.25
CA LYS A 221 -4.34 -1.24 28.06
C LYS A 221 -5.51 -0.58 27.33
N GLY A 222 -5.44 -0.52 26.00
CA GLY A 222 -6.52 0.05 25.19
C GLY A 222 -7.69 -0.92 24.98
N ASP A 223 -8.66 -0.49 24.18
CA ASP A 223 -9.91 -1.22 23.91
C ASP A 223 -9.82 -2.20 22.73
N ALA A 224 -8.65 -2.29 22.09
CA ALA A 224 -8.38 -3.09 20.90
C ALA A 224 -9.28 -2.76 19.69
N SER A 225 -9.92 -1.60 19.67
CA SER A 225 -10.58 -1.10 18.45
C SER A 225 -9.56 -0.85 17.35
N VAL A 226 -10.00 -0.87 16.10
CA VAL A 226 -9.12 -0.61 14.96
C VAL A 226 -8.42 0.75 15.08
N GLU A 227 -9.16 1.76 15.50
CA GLU A 227 -8.63 3.11 15.71
C GLU A 227 -7.59 3.15 16.83
N ASP A 228 -7.84 2.46 17.95
CA ASP A 228 -6.91 2.46 19.06
C ASP A 228 -5.63 1.65 18.75
N ILE A 229 -5.75 0.51 18.08
CA ILE A 229 -4.58 -0.26 17.60
C ILE A 229 -3.75 0.56 16.60
N MET A 230 -4.42 1.24 15.65
CA MET A 230 -3.75 2.11 14.68
C MET A 230 -3.00 3.24 15.38
N ARG A 231 -3.61 3.90 16.34
CA ARG A 231 -3.06 5.00 17.13
C ARG A 231 -1.92 4.56 18.06
N TYR A 232 -2.10 3.43 18.73
CA TYR A 232 -1.16 2.99 19.77
C TYR A 232 0.14 2.47 19.19
N PHE A 233 0.08 1.67 18.11
CA PHE A 233 1.23 0.97 17.54
C PHE A 233 1.69 1.49 16.18
N GLY A 234 1.01 2.47 15.59
CA GLY A 234 1.28 2.93 14.23
C GLY A 234 2.48 3.86 14.09
N GLY A 235 2.83 4.11 12.82
CA GLY A 235 3.70 5.19 12.40
C GLY A 235 2.90 6.28 11.68
N TYR A 236 3.40 7.51 11.64
CA TYR A 236 2.70 8.59 10.95
C TYR A 236 2.58 8.32 9.45
N GLU A 237 3.63 7.76 8.83
CA GLU A 237 3.64 7.38 7.42
C GLU A 237 2.61 6.28 7.12
N MET A 238 2.45 5.31 8.03
CA MET A 238 1.49 4.22 7.90
C MET A 238 0.05 4.74 8.04
N VAL A 239 -0.19 5.60 9.01
CA VAL A 239 -1.52 6.21 9.26
C VAL A 239 -1.91 7.15 8.13
N MET A 240 -0.98 7.96 7.60
CA MET A 240 -1.20 8.75 6.38
C MET A 240 -1.57 7.86 5.20
N THR A 241 -0.88 6.73 5.04
CA THR A 241 -1.19 5.75 3.98
C THR A 241 -2.60 5.18 4.12
N VAL A 242 -3.06 4.88 5.35
CA VAL A 242 -4.45 4.44 5.57
C VAL A 242 -5.44 5.50 5.11
N GLY A 243 -5.24 6.77 5.48
CA GLY A 243 -6.06 7.89 5.03
C GLY A 243 -6.04 8.07 3.51
N ALA A 244 -4.85 7.93 2.91
CA ALA A 244 -4.64 7.97 1.47
C ALA A 244 -5.39 6.85 0.74
N MET A 245 -5.33 5.60 1.22
CA MET A 245 -6.04 4.46 0.63
C MET A 245 -7.57 4.63 0.71
N LEU A 246 -8.08 5.10 1.84
CA LEU A 246 -9.51 5.37 2.00
C LEU A 246 -9.98 6.47 1.02
N LYS A 247 -9.21 7.55 0.89
CA LYS A 247 -9.52 8.64 -0.05
C LYS A 247 -9.43 8.21 -1.50
N ALA A 248 -8.42 7.42 -1.88
CA ALA A 248 -8.29 6.89 -3.23
C ALA A 248 -9.51 6.02 -3.62
N ALA A 249 -10.00 5.19 -2.70
CA ALA A 249 -11.20 4.39 -2.93
C ALA A 249 -12.48 5.24 -3.01
N GLU A 250 -12.62 6.29 -2.17
CA GLU A 250 -13.72 7.27 -2.26
C GLU A 250 -13.76 7.95 -3.62
N LEU A 251 -12.58 8.26 -4.19
CA LEU A 251 -12.42 8.85 -5.52
C LEU A 251 -12.46 7.81 -6.66
N LYS A 252 -12.73 6.54 -6.35
CA LYS A 252 -12.82 5.42 -7.32
C LYS A 252 -11.53 5.24 -8.13
N MET A 253 -10.37 5.52 -7.52
CA MET A 253 -9.06 5.29 -8.12
C MET A 253 -8.63 3.82 -7.98
N ILE A 254 -7.79 3.34 -8.90
CA ILE A 254 -7.13 2.05 -8.79
C ILE A 254 -5.95 2.18 -7.83
N ILE A 255 -5.89 1.32 -6.80
CA ILE A 255 -4.87 1.35 -5.76
C ILE A 255 -3.95 0.14 -5.93
N LEU A 256 -2.69 0.38 -6.32
CA LEU A 256 -1.67 -0.67 -6.40
C LEU A 256 -1.02 -0.86 -5.03
N ILE A 257 -1.15 -2.06 -4.48
CA ILE A 257 -0.64 -2.40 -3.15
C ILE A 257 0.73 -3.06 -3.28
N ASP A 258 1.69 -2.54 -2.53
CA ASP A 258 3.06 -3.05 -2.46
C ASP A 258 3.19 -4.26 -1.51
N GLY A 259 4.22 -4.27 -0.71
CA GLY A 259 4.64 -5.37 0.16
C GLY A 259 3.90 -5.43 1.50
N PHE A 260 4.57 -6.03 2.48
CA PHE A 260 4.03 -6.35 3.79
C PHE A 260 3.42 -5.15 4.52
N ILE A 261 4.14 -4.00 4.57
CA ILE A 261 3.68 -2.82 5.31
C ILE A 261 2.44 -2.22 4.64
N MET A 262 2.47 -2.04 3.31
CA MET A 262 1.33 -1.49 2.57
C MET A 262 0.11 -2.42 2.61
N THR A 263 0.32 -3.74 2.62
CA THR A 263 -0.77 -4.71 2.80
C THR A 263 -1.39 -4.60 4.20
N ASN A 264 -0.60 -4.32 5.24
CA ASN A 264 -1.13 -4.06 6.58
C ASN A 264 -1.84 -2.70 6.68
N CYS A 265 -1.40 -1.67 5.96
CA CYS A 265 -2.16 -0.42 5.82
C CYS A 265 -3.53 -0.67 5.15
N MET A 266 -3.56 -1.51 4.10
CA MET A 266 -4.82 -1.92 3.45
C MET A 266 -5.69 -2.79 4.38
N LEU A 267 -5.10 -3.64 5.22
CA LEU A 267 -5.82 -4.38 6.26
C LEU A 267 -6.54 -3.41 7.21
N VAL A 268 -5.84 -2.40 7.75
CA VAL A 268 -6.44 -1.37 8.61
C VAL A 268 -7.54 -0.62 7.87
N ALA A 269 -7.27 -0.13 6.67
CA ALA A 269 -8.26 0.56 5.84
C ALA A 269 -9.52 -0.30 5.61
N SER A 270 -9.35 -1.60 5.37
CA SER A 270 -10.46 -2.55 5.15
C SER A 270 -11.30 -2.80 6.42
N LYS A 271 -10.69 -2.72 7.59
CA LYS A 271 -11.40 -2.80 8.88
C LYS A 271 -12.21 -1.53 9.16
N LEU A 272 -11.74 -0.38 8.70
CA LEU A 272 -12.48 0.89 8.81
C LEU A 272 -13.60 0.96 7.76
N ASN A 273 -13.35 0.53 6.53
CA ASN A 273 -14.36 0.43 5.47
C ASN A 273 -14.01 -0.71 4.50
N LYS A 274 -14.76 -1.81 4.58
CA LYS A 274 -14.51 -3.01 3.74
C LYS A 274 -14.55 -2.78 2.24
N ASN A 275 -15.25 -1.75 1.78
CA ASN A 275 -15.41 -1.48 0.36
C ASN A 275 -14.10 -1.00 -0.31
N VAL A 276 -13.10 -0.55 0.47
CA VAL A 276 -11.78 -0.17 -0.05
C VAL A 276 -11.11 -1.31 -0.84
N LEU A 277 -11.36 -2.56 -0.45
CA LEU A 277 -10.77 -3.75 -1.09
C LEU A 277 -11.21 -3.92 -2.56
N HIS A 278 -12.34 -3.36 -2.96
CA HIS A 278 -12.78 -3.43 -4.37
C HIS A 278 -11.85 -2.64 -5.30
N TYR A 279 -11.16 -1.63 -4.77
CA TYR A 279 -10.26 -0.74 -5.49
C TYR A 279 -8.79 -1.19 -5.43
N ALA A 280 -8.48 -2.21 -4.61
CA ALA A 280 -7.13 -2.69 -4.38
C ALA A 280 -6.69 -3.73 -5.41
N VAL A 281 -5.51 -3.51 -6.00
CA VAL A 281 -4.78 -4.46 -6.85
C VAL A 281 -3.47 -4.79 -6.15
N PHE A 282 -3.33 -6.01 -5.65
CA PHE A 282 -2.13 -6.44 -4.93
C PHE A 282 -1.01 -6.74 -5.93
N GLY A 283 0.05 -5.94 -5.90
CA GLY A 283 1.13 -5.97 -6.88
C GLY A 283 2.00 -7.22 -6.77
N HIS A 284 2.43 -7.53 -5.57
CA HIS A 284 3.31 -8.69 -5.40
C HIS A 284 3.14 -9.35 -4.02
N GLN A 285 3.59 -10.61 -3.93
CA GLN A 285 3.91 -11.25 -2.66
C GLN A 285 5.42 -11.06 -2.42
N GLY A 286 5.76 -10.27 -1.40
CA GLY A 286 7.13 -10.10 -0.94
C GLY A 286 7.62 -11.30 -0.10
N ASP A 287 8.92 -11.33 0.18
CA ASP A 287 9.58 -12.41 0.91
C ASP A 287 9.56 -12.22 2.45
N GLU A 288 8.72 -11.33 2.96
CA GLU A 288 8.55 -11.15 4.40
C GLU A 288 7.59 -12.19 4.98
N ALA A 289 7.96 -12.78 6.13
CA ALA A 289 7.27 -13.94 6.72
C ALA A 289 5.76 -13.75 6.89
N GLY A 290 5.32 -12.59 7.40
CA GLY A 290 3.90 -12.28 7.61
C GLY A 290 3.13 -11.93 6.34
N HIS A 291 3.81 -11.60 5.23
CA HIS A 291 3.13 -11.06 4.05
C HIS A 291 2.17 -12.06 3.41
N LYS A 292 2.59 -13.31 3.24
CA LYS A 292 1.72 -14.36 2.71
C LYS A 292 0.47 -14.55 3.58
N LEU A 293 0.63 -14.53 4.89
CA LEU A 293 -0.48 -14.75 5.83
C LEU A 293 -1.52 -13.62 5.79
N VAL A 294 -1.08 -12.35 5.70
CA VAL A 294 -2.01 -11.22 5.60
C VAL A 294 -2.69 -11.17 4.24
N LEU A 295 -2.01 -11.56 3.15
CA LEU A 295 -2.62 -11.71 1.82
C LEU A 295 -3.72 -12.80 1.85
N GLU A 296 -3.44 -13.95 2.45
CA GLU A 296 -4.43 -15.04 2.62
C GLU A 296 -5.62 -14.57 3.47
N TYR A 297 -5.38 -13.86 4.57
CA TYR A 297 -6.43 -13.29 5.42
C TYR A 297 -7.35 -12.34 4.66
N LEU A 298 -6.79 -11.50 3.78
CA LEU A 298 -7.54 -10.57 2.93
C LEU A 298 -8.15 -11.25 1.69
N ASN A 299 -7.93 -12.55 1.48
CA ASN A 299 -8.27 -13.27 0.25
C ASN A 299 -7.70 -12.57 -1.00
N ALA A 300 -6.50 -11.99 -0.87
CA ALA A 300 -5.82 -11.24 -1.92
C ALA A 300 -5.02 -12.18 -2.84
N LYS A 301 -5.02 -11.85 -4.13
CA LYS A 301 -4.28 -12.61 -5.16
C LYS A 301 -3.24 -11.69 -5.80
N PRO A 302 -2.01 -11.65 -5.31
CA PRO A 302 -0.96 -10.81 -5.87
C PRO A 302 -0.62 -11.20 -7.31
N ILE A 303 -0.16 -10.21 -8.09
CA ILE A 303 0.19 -10.38 -9.50
C ILE A 303 1.53 -11.09 -9.63
N LEU A 304 2.53 -10.69 -8.83
CA LEU A 304 3.92 -11.14 -8.92
C LEU A 304 4.39 -11.83 -7.63
N SER A 305 5.40 -12.69 -7.78
CA SER A 305 6.18 -13.23 -6.68
C SER A 305 7.66 -13.26 -7.13
N LEU A 306 8.40 -12.20 -6.80
CA LEU A 306 9.77 -11.97 -7.27
C LEU A 306 10.80 -12.06 -6.13
N GLY A 307 10.40 -12.45 -4.91
CA GLY A 307 11.28 -12.47 -3.75
C GLY A 307 11.72 -11.07 -3.29
N LEU A 308 10.96 -10.02 -3.61
CA LEU A 308 11.28 -8.64 -3.20
C LEU A 308 11.03 -8.44 -1.71
N ARG A 309 11.90 -7.65 -1.05
CA ARG A 309 11.81 -7.26 0.35
C ARG A 309 12.39 -5.86 0.62
N LEU A 310 12.35 -4.98 -0.39
CA LEU A 310 12.92 -3.65 -0.31
C LEU A 310 11.97 -2.65 0.35
N GLY A 311 10.67 -2.69 0.00
CA GLY A 311 9.72 -1.62 0.30
C GLY A 311 9.73 -0.52 -0.75
N GLU A 312 9.55 0.73 -0.33
CA GLU A 312 9.50 1.94 -1.17
C GLU A 312 8.33 1.94 -2.18
N GLY A 313 7.51 0.90 -2.26
CA GLY A 313 6.47 0.71 -3.28
C GLY A 313 6.95 -0.01 -4.55
N THR A 314 8.15 -0.59 -4.50
CA THR A 314 8.81 -1.18 -5.68
C THR A 314 8.04 -2.33 -6.28
N GLY A 315 7.45 -3.22 -5.49
CA GLY A 315 6.68 -4.36 -5.97
C GLY A 315 5.37 -3.96 -6.64
N ALA A 316 4.73 -2.89 -6.16
CA ALA A 316 3.53 -2.33 -6.79
C ALA A 316 3.83 -1.82 -8.20
N ILE A 317 4.92 -1.05 -8.36
CA ILE A 317 5.29 -0.51 -9.68
C ILE A 317 5.84 -1.61 -10.60
N CYS A 318 6.55 -2.62 -10.09
CA CYS A 318 6.92 -3.79 -10.88
C CYS A 318 5.71 -4.53 -11.48
N ALA A 319 4.57 -4.52 -10.81
CA ALA A 319 3.33 -5.14 -11.30
C ALA A 319 2.56 -4.27 -12.31
N TYR A 320 2.82 -2.96 -12.36
CA TYR A 320 2.08 -2.02 -13.21
C TYR A 320 2.06 -2.40 -14.70
N PRO A 321 3.14 -2.88 -15.34
CA PRO A 321 3.09 -3.30 -16.75
C PRO A 321 2.05 -4.39 -17.03
N ILE A 322 1.76 -5.26 -16.06
CA ILE A 322 0.73 -6.29 -16.19
C ILE A 322 -0.66 -5.64 -16.11
N VAL A 323 -0.82 -4.66 -15.24
CA VAL A 323 -2.07 -3.87 -15.13
C VAL A 323 -2.34 -3.08 -16.41
N ASP A 324 -1.31 -2.42 -16.97
CA ASP A 324 -1.40 -1.71 -18.27
C ASP A 324 -1.72 -2.68 -19.42
N SER A 325 -1.08 -3.85 -19.44
CA SER A 325 -1.36 -4.89 -20.44
C SER A 325 -2.82 -5.37 -20.37
N ALA A 326 -3.41 -5.48 -19.17
CA ALA A 326 -4.82 -5.86 -19.04
C ALA A 326 -5.77 -4.80 -19.62
N VAL A 327 -5.46 -3.52 -19.41
CA VAL A 327 -6.23 -2.41 -19.97
C VAL A 327 -6.06 -2.32 -21.49
N ARG A 328 -4.84 -2.53 -22.00
CA ARG A 328 -4.58 -2.61 -23.44
C ARG A 328 -5.29 -3.79 -24.07
N MET A 329 -5.25 -4.96 -23.42
CA MET A 329 -5.93 -6.17 -23.92
C MET A 329 -7.40 -5.89 -24.24
N ILE A 330 -8.16 -5.31 -23.30
CA ILE A 330 -9.61 -5.07 -23.50
C ILE A 330 -9.90 -3.96 -24.51
N ASN A 331 -8.94 -3.04 -24.76
CA ASN A 331 -9.13 -1.91 -25.64
C ASN A 331 -8.55 -2.11 -27.05
N GLU A 332 -7.49 -2.91 -27.20
CA GLU A 332 -6.72 -2.99 -28.44
C GLU A 332 -6.91 -4.33 -29.18
N MET A 333 -7.33 -5.39 -28.49
CA MET A 333 -7.62 -6.66 -29.15
C MET A 333 -8.93 -6.57 -29.95
N ASN A 334 -8.91 -7.04 -31.19
CA ASN A 334 -10.12 -7.18 -31.98
C ASN A 334 -11.09 -8.20 -31.41
N SER A 335 -12.37 -8.01 -31.58
CA SER A 335 -13.39 -9.01 -31.31
C SER A 335 -13.55 -9.98 -32.49
N PHE A 336 -14.12 -11.18 -32.25
CA PHE A 336 -14.50 -12.10 -33.34
C PHE A 336 -15.50 -11.51 -34.32
N LYS A 337 -16.27 -10.48 -33.92
CA LYS A 337 -17.23 -9.78 -34.81
C LYS A 337 -16.52 -8.85 -35.81
N GLU A 338 -15.35 -8.32 -35.46
CA GLU A 338 -14.61 -7.33 -36.26
C GLU A 338 -13.71 -7.98 -37.31
N ILE A 339 -13.31 -9.22 -37.11
CA ILE A 339 -12.41 -9.94 -38.00
C ILE A 339 -12.97 -11.32 -38.36
N GLN A 340 -12.57 -11.80 -39.56
CA GLN A 340 -13.02 -13.11 -40.11
C GLN A 340 -12.24 -14.29 -39.53
N VAL A 341 -12.16 -14.38 -38.19
CA VAL A 341 -11.59 -15.53 -37.50
C VAL A 341 -12.73 -16.45 -37.06
N THR A 342 -12.64 -17.72 -37.41
CA THR A 342 -13.64 -18.70 -37.02
C THR A 342 -13.60 -18.89 -35.50
N LYS A 343 -14.75 -18.62 -34.84
CA LYS A 343 -14.92 -18.93 -33.43
C LYS A 343 -15.19 -20.43 -33.30
N TYR A 344 -14.36 -21.13 -32.53
CA TYR A 344 -14.39 -22.61 -32.42
C TYR A 344 -14.74 -23.13 -31.01
N PHE A 345 -15.30 -22.28 -30.15
CA PHE A 345 -15.72 -22.62 -28.78
C PHE A 345 -17.04 -21.91 -28.41
#